data_12b570e113e5ca7f3b725369d5f36b7a
#
_entry.id   12b570e113e5ca7f3b725369d5f36b7a
#
_cell.length_a   1.000
_cell.length_b   1.000
_cell.length_c   1.000
_cell.angle_alpha   90.00
_cell.angle_beta   90.00
_cell.angle_gamma   90.00
#
_symmetry.space_group_name_H-M   'P 1'
#
loop_
_entity.id
_entity.type
_entity.pdbx_description
1 polymer ?
#
loop_
_entity_poly.entity_id
_entity_poly.type
_entity_poly.pdbx_seq_one_letter_code
_entity_poly.pdbx_strand_id
1 'polypeptide(L)'
;MNIVTDKIQHTDAVIIGENKEKVFLFVHGQGGNKEEAIPFAKIAVPLGYQVIGIDLSIMDMPWNVLPKLLGVKAYLKIHYSSISLRANSIGCWYSMLAFENDEIDKALFVSPILDMKRFIEGMEERDELYYEWVVSHQIVTWPNETFILRPENDLVVNSNVNEAFINRFLCNVVTLKNGEHWFHTPEQMLSLRKWEESVLNK
;
A
#
# COMPACT_ATOMS: atom_id res chain seq x y z
N MET A 1 20.44 11.55 -2.73
CA MET A 1 19.29 10.82 -3.28
C MET A 1 18.60 11.74 -4.28
N ASN A 2 18.47 11.34 -5.53
CA ASN A 2 17.79 12.12 -6.57
C ASN A 2 16.28 12.03 -6.34
N ILE A 3 15.54 13.14 -6.47
CA ILE A 3 14.08 13.20 -6.33
C ILE A 3 13.55 14.02 -7.51
N VAL A 4 12.68 13.42 -8.30
CA VAL A 4 12.07 14.05 -9.48
C VAL A 4 10.56 13.92 -9.38
N THR A 5 9.84 15.02 -9.62
CA THR A 5 8.38 15.00 -9.75
C THR A 5 8.05 14.88 -11.24
N ASP A 6 7.19 13.94 -11.60
CA ASP A 6 6.80 13.64 -12.97
C ASP A 6 5.37 13.08 -13.01
N LYS A 7 4.92 12.68 -14.19
CA LYS A 7 3.66 11.95 -14.39
C LYS A 7 3.93 10.57 -14.98
N ILE A 8 3.32 9.57 -14.37
CA ILE A 8 3.30 8.21 -14.90
C ILE A 8 1.88 7.90 -15.35
N GLN A 9 1.67 7.72 -16.66
CA GLN A 9 0.35 7.44 -17.24
C GLN A 9 -0.74 8.42 -16.71
N HIS A 10 -0.41 9.74 -16.77
CA HIS A 10 -1.25 10.84 -16.29
C HIS A 10 -1.45 10.91 -14.75
N THR A 11 -0.84 10.04 -13.98
CA THR A 11 -0.85 10.08 -12.51
C THR A 11 0.37 10.83 -12.01
N ASP A 12 0.16 11.85 -11.15
CA ASP A 12 1.25 12.60 -10.55
C ASP A 12 2.09 11.66 -9.67
N ALA A 13 3.41 11.73 -9.84
CA ALA A 13 4.34 10.84 -9.19
C ALA A 13 5.58 11.58 -8.65
N VAL A 14 6.19 11.02 -7.62
CA VAL A 14 7.55 11.33 -7.21
C VAL A 14 8.42 10.10 -7.46
N ILE A 15 9.49 10.28 -8.21
CA ILE A 15 10.46 9.24 -8.54
C ILE A 15 11.73 9.51 -7.74
N ILE A 16 12.14 8.56 -6.92
CA ILE A 16 13.19 8.73 -5.92
C ILE A 16 14.28 7.68 -6.14
N GLY A 17 15.51 8.15 -6.23
CA GLY A 17 16.69 7.32 -6.54
C GLY A 17 17.02 7.33 -8.04
N GLU A 18 18.04 6.57 -8.41
CA GLU A 18 18.42 6.35 -9.80
C GLU A 18 17.55 5.26 -10.43
N ASN A 19 17.49 5.22 -11.75
CA ASN A 19 16.83 4.13 -12.47
C ASN A 19 17.51 2.80 -12.14
N LYS A 20 16.76 1.85 -11.63
CA LYS A 20 17.19 0.50 -11.21
C LYS A 20 16.23 -0.52 -11.82
N GLU A 21 16.65 -1.79 -11.80
CA GLU A 21 15.79 -2.89 -12.24
C GLU A 21 14.66 -3.19 -11.22
N LYS A 22 14.87 -2.80 -9.95
CA LYS A 22 13.96 -3.04 -8.84
C LYS A 22 13.25 -1.77 -8.41
N VAL A 23 11.95 -1.83 -8.25
CA VAL A 23 11.14 -0.69 -7.82
C VAL A 23 10.21 -1.05 -6.66
N PHE A 24 10.05 -0.09 -5.76
CA PHE A 24 8.91 -0.03 -4.86
C PHE A 24 7.89 0.99 -5.38
N LEU A 25 6.65 0.55 -5.58
CA LEU A 25 5.52 1.45 -5.73
C LEU A 25 4.97 1.78 -4.35
N PHE A 26 4.96 3.06 -4.01
CA PHE A 26 4.36 3.57 -2.79
C PHE A 26 2.97 4.14 -3.07
N VAL A 27 1.96 3.62 -2.35
CA VAL A 27 0.56 4.05 -2.45
C VAL A 27 0.11 4.56 -1.08
N HIS A 28 -0.22 5.85 -1.01
CA HIS A 28 -0.65 6.49 0.23
C HIS A 28 -2.05 6.05 0.69
N GLY A 29 -2.41 6.37 1.93
CA GLY A 29 -3.76 6.22 2.47
C GLY A 29 -4.63 7.46 2.27
N GLN A 30 -5.78 7.50 2.93
CA GLN A 30 -6.69 8.65 2.93
C GLN A 30 -5.95 9.91 3.45
N GLY A 31 -6.09 11.01 2.73
CA GLY A 31 -5.47 12.29 3.08
C GLY A 31 -3.96 12.38 2.87
N GLY A 32 -3.34 11.29 2.40
CA GLY A 32 -1.92 11.24 2.08
C GLY A 32 -1.60 11.76 0.68
N ASN A 33 -0.32 11.66 0.31
CA ASN A 33 0.19 12.07 -0.98
C ASN A 33 1.46 11.29 -1.37
N LYS A 34 1.96 11.51 -2.59
CA LYS A 34 3.14 10.81 -3.12
C LYS A 34 4.43 11.08 -2.35
N GLU A 35 4.55 12.26 -1.70
CA GLU A 35 5.75 12.63 -0.94
C GLU A 35 5.95 11.79 0.32
N GLU A 36 4.91 11.09 0.83
CA GLU A 36 5.04 10.12 1.92
C GLU A 36 5.97 8.95 1.57
N ALA A 37 6.29 8.74 0.30
CA ALA A 37 7.31 7.80 -0.15
C ALA A 37 8.74 8.19 0.28
N ILE A 38 9.01 9.49 0.53
CA ILE A 38 10.38 10.00 0.77
C ILE A 38 11.03 9.38 2.03
N PRO A 39 10.36 9.27 3.18
CA PRO A 39 10.94 8.61 4.35
C PRO A 39 11.31 7.14 4.08
N PHE A 40 10.44 6.39 3.41
CA PHE A 40 10.69 5.00 3.02
C PHE A 40 11.85 4.87 2.02
N ALA A 41 11.92 5.78 1.05
CA ALA A 41 12.98 5.78 0.05
C ALA A 41 14.38 5.97 0.66
N LYS A 42 14.51 6.65 1.81
CA LYS A 42 15.79 6.76 2.53
C LYS A 42 16.34 5.41 2.99
N ILE A 43 15.46 4.40 3.11
CA ILE A 43 15.83 3.03 3.46
C ILE A 43 16.02 2.19 2.19
N ALA A 44 15.06 2.25 1.26
CA ALA A 44 15.02 1.35 0.11
C ALA A 44 16.06 1.70 -0.98
N VAL A 45 16.34 2.99 -1.21
CA VAL A 45 17.29 3.42 -2.27
C VAL A 45 18.71 2.94 -2.01
N PRO A 46 19.27 3.02 -0.79
CA PRO A 46 20.59 2.43 -0.50
C PRO A 46 20.67 0.93 -0.73
N LEU A 47 19.53 0.21 -0.68
CA LEU A 47 19.44 -1.23 -0.93
C LEU A 47 19.23 -1.58 -2.42
N GLY A 48 19.33 -0.60 -3.31
CA GLY A 48 19.30 -0.79 -4.76
C GLY A 48 17.93 -0.72 -5.39
N TYR A 49 16.92 -0.22 -4.68
CA TYR A 49 15.60 0.04 -5.24
C TYR A 49 15.47 1.47 -5.76
N GLN A 50 14.66 1.66 -6.80
CA GLN A 50 14.02 2.95 -7.06
C GLN A 50 12.69 2.96 -6.30
N VAL A 51 12.26 4.13 -5.82
CA VAL A 51 10.95 4.26 -5.16
C VAL A 51 10.10 5.25 -5.95
N ILE A 52 8.88 4.85 -6.25
CA ILE A 52 7.90 5.69 -6.93
C ILE A 52 6.69 5.86 -6.01
N GLY A 53 6.47 7.08 -5.55
CA GLY A 53 5.23 7.48 -4.88
C GLY A 53 4.26 8.08 -5.90
N ILE A 54 2.99 7.79 -5.76
CA ILE A 54 1.94 8.28 -6.67
C ILE A 54 0.83 9.00 -5.92
N ASP A 55 0.24 10.03 -6.54
CA ASP A 55 -0.97 10.68 -6.04
C ASP A 55 -2.20 10.03 -6.66
N LEU A 56 -3.05 9.49 -5.82
CA LEU A 56 -4.36 8.99 -6.19
C LEU A 56 -5.44 9.81 -5.47
N SER A 57 -6.52 10.14 -6.18
CA SER A 57 -7.74 10.66 -5.53
C SER A 57 -8.43 9.51 -4.79
N ILE A 58 -7.76 8.97 -3.78
CA ILE A 58 -8.05 7.66 -3.18
C ILE A 58 -9.45 7.58 -2.52
N MET A 59 -10.07 8.73 -2.28
CA MET A 59 -11.44 8.85 -1.77
C MET A 59 -12.50 9.01 -2.88
N ASP A 60 -12.07 9.03 -4.15
CA ASP A 60 -12.99 9.00 -5.28
C ASP A 60 -13.55 7.57 -5.47
N MET A 61 -14.54 7.44 -6.34
CA MET A 61 -15.15 6.14 -6.64
C MET A 61 -14.12 5.15 -7.20
N PRO A 62 -14.18 3.86 -6.87
CA PRO A 62 -13.16 2.89 -7.24
C PRO A 62 -12.92 2.78 -8.74
N TRP A 63 -13.98 2.94 -9.56
CA TRP A 63 -13.86 2.94 -11.02
C TRP A 63 -13.14 4.17 -11.61
N ASN A 64 -12.88 5.21 -10.79
CA ASN A 64 -12.04 6.35 -11.16
C ASN A 64 -10.59 6.18 -10.66
N VAL A 65 -10.41 5.49 -9.53
CA VAL A 65 -9.10 5.31 -8.88
C VAL A 65 -8.34 4.14 -9.51
N LEU A 66 -8.99 2.98 -9.61
CA LEU A 66 -8.33 1.74 -10.07
C LEU A 66 -7.72 1.86 -11.47
N PRO A 67 -8.36 2.49 -12.49
CA PRO A 67 -7.74 2.64 -13.82
C PRO A 67 -6.43 3.43 -13.81
N LYS A 68 -6.29 4.43 -12.93
CA LYS A 68 -5.04 5.18 -12.78
C LYS A 68 -3.92 4.28 -12.26
N LEU A 69 -4.21 3.50 -11.23
CA LEU A 69 -3.25 2.56 -10.67
C LEU A 69 -2.89 1.43 -11.64
N LEU A 70 -3.85 0.94 -12.43
CA LEU A 70 -3.60 -0.04 -13.49
C LEU A 70 -2.70 0.54 -14.60
N GLY A 71 -2.85 1.82 -14.95
CA GLY A 71 -1.94 2.52 -15.84
C GLY A 71 -0.52 2.59 -15.30
N VAL A 72 -0.36 2.94 -14.01
CA VAL A 72 0.95 2.93 -13.34
C VAL A 72 1.54 1.51 -13.32
N LYS A 73 0.75 0.48 -12.98
CA LYS A 73 1.19 -0.92 -13.04
C LYS A 73 1.72 -1.31 -14.43
N ALA A 74 0.99 -0.95 -15.48
CA ALA A 74 1.42 -1.24 -16.85
C ALA A 74 2.78 -0.60 -17.17
N TYR A 75 2.99 0.65 -16.76
CA TYR A 75 4.28 1.30 -16.86
C TYR A 75 5.38 0.54 -16.11
N LEU A 76 5.13 0.16 -14.85
CA LEU A 76 6.12 -0.54 -14.04
C LEU A 76 6.52 -1.87 -14.67
N LYS A 77 5.58 -2.65 -15.20
CA LYS A 77 5.85 -3.95 -15.86
C LYS A 77 6.70 -3.83 -17.12
N ILE A 78 6.72 -2.66 -17.75
CA ILE A 78 7.58 -2.42 -18.93
C ILE A 78 8.99 -2.01 -18.53
N HIS A 79 9.13 -1.26 -17.44
CA HIS A 79 10.38 -0.58 -17.09
C HIS A 79 11.19 -1.27 -15.99
N TYR A 80 10.60 -2.22 -15.25
CA TYR A 80 11.24 -2.89 -14.10
C TYR A 80 11.10 -4.41 -14.20
N SER A 81 12.16 -5.10 -13.84
CA SER A 81 12.18 -6.56 -13.76
C SER A 81 11.65 -7.09 -12.42
N SER A 82 11.63 -6.23 -11.39
CA SER A 82 11.23 -6.58 -10.03
C SER A 82 10.38 -5.44 -9.45
N ILE A 83 9.15 -5.77 -9.05
CA ILE A 83 8.18 -4.83 -8.48
C ILE A 83 7.85 -5.28 -7.07
N SER A 84 7.91 -4.35 -6.14
CA SER A 84 7.43 -4.49 -4.77
C SER A 84 6.43 -3.38 -4.44
N LEU A 85 5.58 -3.63 -3.47
CA LEU A 85 4.57 -2.64 -3.02
C LEU A 85 4.86 -2.17 -1.60
N ARG A 86 4.67 -0.90 -1.36
CA ARG A 86 4.59 -0.28 -0.04
C ARG A 86 3.34 0.58 0.01
N ALA A 87 2.38 0.22 0.84
CA ALA A 87 1.10 0.94 0.88
C ALA A 87 0.58 1.16 2.29
N ASN A 88 -0.27 2.20 2.45
CA ASN A 88 -0.92 2.58 3.70
C ASN A 88 -2.44 2.43 3.59
N SER A 89 -3.08 1.88 4.65
CA SER A 89 -4.54 1.92 4.85
C SER A 89 -5.32 1.43 3.60
N ILE A 90 -6.23 2.25 3.09
CA ILE A 90 -7.02 1.97 1.87
C ILE A 90 -6.14 1.81 0.61
N GLY A 91 -4.95 2.43 0.58
CA GLY A 91 -3.99 2.23 -0.50
C GLY A 91 -3.52 0.78 -0.63
N CYS A 92 -3.54 0.00 0.46
CA CYS A 92 -3.25 -1.43 0.43
C CYS A 92 -4.31 -2.19 -0.37
N TRP A 93 -5.59 -1.91 -0.15
CA TRP A 93 -6.68 -2.54 -0.89
C TRP A 93 -6.61 -2.25 -2.38
N TYR A 94 -6.43 -0.98 -2.78
CA TYR A 94 -6.25 -0.63 -4.18
C TYR A 94 -5.02 -1.29 -4.81
N SER A 95 -3.93 -1.38 -4.05
CA SER A 95 -2.72 -2.08 -4.50
C SER A 95 -2.99 -3.55 -4.76
N MET A 96 -3.71 -4.22 -3.86
CA MET A 96 -4.10 -5.62 -4.05
C MET A 96 -5.02 -5.81 -5.26
N LEU A 97 -6.03 -4.96 -5.45
CA LEU A 97 -6.90 -5.02 -6.63
C LEU A 97 -6.12 -4.87 -7.93
N ALA A 98 -5.17 -3.94 -7.97
CA ALA A 98 -4.38 -3.71 -9.17
C ALA A 98 -3.43 -4.88 -9.49
N PHE A 99 -2.90 -5.56 -8.48
CA PHE A 99 -1.88 -6.60 -8.62
C PHE A 99 -2.37 -8.01 -8.25
N GLU A 100 -3.68 -8.23 -8.14
CA GLU A 100 -4.28 -9.49 -7.67
C GLU A 100 -3.73 -10.74 -8.37
N ASN A 101 -3.53 -10.65 -9.69
CA ASN A 101 -3.09 -11.77 -10.52
C ASN A 101 -1.63 -11.63 -10.97
N ASP A 102 -0.88 -10.72 -10.37
CA ASP A 102 0.53 -10.50 -10.70
C ASP A 102 1.43 -11.03 -9.59
N GLU A 103 2.52 -11.66 -9.98
CA GLU A 103 3.61 -11.97 -9.05
C GLU A 103 4.46 -10.72 -8.85
N ILE A 104 4.66 -10.33 -7.61
CA ILE A 104 5.55 -9.27 -7.17
C ILE A 104 6.51 -9.81 -6.13
N ASP A 105 7.63 -9.15 -5.90
CA ASP A 105 8.65 -9.66 -4.98
C ASP A 105 8.12 -9.69 -3.53
N LYS A 106 7.51 -8.61 -3.08
CA LYS A 106 6.90 -8.50 -1.76
C LYS A 106 5.94 -7.31 -1.65
N ALA A 107 5.02 -7.39 -0.69
CA ALA A 107 4.16 -6.27 -0.30
C ALA A 107 4.40 -5.90 1.17
N LEU A 108 4.62 -4.61 1.44
CA LEU A 108 4.74 -4.02 2.78
C LEU A 108 3.51 -3.14 3.03
N PHE A 109 2.64 -3.57 3.91
CA PHE A 109 1.37 -2.89 4.21
C PHE A 109 1.35 -2.36 5.64
N VAL A 110 0.99 -1.10 5.80
CA VAL A 110 0.91 -0.40 7.10
C VAL A 110 -0.52 0.00 7.38
N SER A 111 -1.02 -0.38 8.55
CA SER A 111 -2.41 -0.15 8.98
C SER A 111 -3.44 -0.52 7.90
N PRO A 112 -3.35 -1.69 7.24
CA PRO A 112 -4.04 -1.94 6.00
C PRO A 112 -5.54 -2.13 6.17
N ILE A 113 -6.30 -1.80 5.11
CA ILE A 113 -7.61 -2.38 4.84
C ILE A 113 -7.39 -3.49 3.82
N LEU A 114 -7.59 -4.76 4.20
CA LEU A 114 -7.40 -5.92 3.35
C LEU A 114 -8.73 -6.50 2.86
N ASP A 115 -9.80 -6.33 3.64
CA ASP A 115 -11.16 -6.73 3.29
C ASP A 115 -12.07 -5.47 3.31
N MET A 116 -12.16 -4.81 2.17
CA MET A 116 -12.95 -3.58 2.03
C MET A 116 -14.45 -3.83 2.25
N LYS A 117 -14.97 -5.00 1.87
CA LYS A 117 -16.36 -5.34 2.11
C LYS A 117 -16.68 -5.33 3.60
N ARG A 118 -15.90 -6.05 4.40
CA ARG A 118 -16.07 -6.09 5.86
C ARG A 118 -15.83 -4.73 6.51
N PHE A 119 -14.90 -3.95 5.97
CA PHE A 119 -14.64 -2.61 6.47
C PHE A 119 -15.88 -1.72 6.31
N ILE A 120 -16.51 -1.71 5.13
CA ILE A 120 -17.72 -0.93 4.86
C ILE A 120 -18.92 -1.44 5.65
N GLU A 121 -19.05 -2.76 5.81
CA GLU A 121 -20.13 -3.37 6.61
C GLU A 121 -20.06 -2.97 8.09
N GLY A 122 -18.91 -2.55 8.58
CA GLY A 122 -18.71 -2.02 9.93
C GLY A 122 -18.98 -0.52 10.09
N MET A 123 -19.25 0.21 9.01
CA MET A 123 -19.55 1.65 9.04
C MET A 123 -21.03 1.90 9.35
N GLU A 124 -21.32 3.02 10.06
CA GLU A 124 -22.70 3.42 10.34
C GLU A 124 -23.45 3.85 9.08
N GLU A 125 -22.76 4.53 8.17
CA GLU A 125 -23.29 4.96 6.87
C GLU A 125 -22.37 4.47 5.75
N ARG A 126 -22.93 4.09 4.61
CA ARG A 126 -22.20 3.65 3.45
C ARG A 126 -22.81 4.17 2.15
N ASP A 127 -21.96 4.40 1.16
CA ASP A 127 -22.40 4.62 -0.21
C ASP A 127 -22.74 3.26 -0.85
N GLU A 128 -23.99 3.07 -1.25
CA GLU A 128 -24.47 1.79 -1.78
C GLU A 128 -23.82 1.44 -3.12
N LEU A 129 -23.55 2.42 -4.00
CA LEU A 129 -22.89 2.18 -5.28
C LEU A 129 -21.43 1.75 -5.07
N TYR A 130 -20.75 2.39 -4.12
CA TYR A 130 -19.42 1.99 -3.72
C TYR A 130 -19.41 0.56 -3.18
N TYR A 131 -20.35 0.24 -2.28
CA TYR A 131 -20.46 -1.10 -1.67
C TYR A 131 -20.76 -2.18 -2.71
N GLU A 132 -21.72 -1.97 -3.62
CA GLU A 132 -22.04 -2.91 -4.70
C GLU A 132 -20.83 -3.18 -5.59
N TRP A 133 -20.06 -2.15 -5.90
CA TRP A 133 -18.84 -2.30 -6.66
C TRP A 133 -17.81 -3.15 -5.88
N VAL A 134 -17.60 -2.88 -4.61
CA VAL A 134 -16.68 -3.64 -3.75
C VAL A 134 -17.10 -5.11 -3.65
N VAL A 135 -18.39 -5.39 -3.52
CA VAL A 135 -18.93 -6.77 -3.48
C VAL A 135 -18.64 -7.52 -4.77
N SER A 136 -18.69 -6.84 -5.92
CA SER A 136 -18.39 -7.45 -7.23
C SER A 136 -16.89 -7.55 -7.54
N HIS A 137 -16.02 -6.89 -6.77
CA HIS A 137 -14.56 -6.84 -6.96
C HIS A 137 -13.81 -7.33 -5.70
N GLN A 138 -14.23 -8.49 -5.19
CA GLN A 138 -13.54 -9.13 -4.06
C GLN A 138 -12.19 -9.68 -4.48
N ILE A 139 -11.17 -9.51 -3.65
CA ILE A 139 -9.85 -10.11 -3.87
C ILE A 139 -9.95 -11.62 -3.60
N VAL A 140 -9.87 -12.39 -4.66
CA VAL A 140 -10.02 -13.85 -4.62
C VAL A 140 -8.67 -14.54 -4.52
N THR A 141 -7.66 -14.00 -5.19
CA THR A 141 -6.29 -14.54 -5.23
C THR A 141 -5.29 -13.49 -4.77
N TRP A 142 -4.30 -13.90 -4.01
CA TRP A 142 -3.18 -13.05 -3.64
C TRP A 142 -1.96 -13.93 -3.41
N PRO A 143 -1.15 -14.17 -4.45
CA PRO A 143 -0.02 -15.10 -4.37
C PRO A 143 1.21 -14.53 -3.68
N ASN A 144 1.18 -13.26 -3.29
CA ASN A 144 2.35 -12.48 -2.94
C ASN A 144 2.64 -12.51 -1.44
N GLU A 145 3.91 -12.72 -1.06
CA GLU A 145 4.34 -12.58 0.32
C GLU A 145 4.07 -11.16 0.84
N THR A 146 3.38 -11.08 1.96
CA THR A 146 2.90 -9.82 2.50
C THR A 146 3.38 -9.63 3.93
N PHE A 147 4.05 -8.50 4.16
CA PHE A 147 4.48 -8.04 5.47
C PHE A 147 3.53 -6.95 5.95
N ILE A 148 2.96 -7.13 7.11
CA ILE A 148 1.95 -6.23 7.68
C ILE A 148 2.47 -5.66 8.99
N LEU A 149 2.48 -4.33 9.10
CA LEU A 149 2.58 -3.63 10.37
C LEU A 149 1.21 -3.07 10.71
N ARG A 150 0.58 -3.61 11.75
CA ARG A 150 -0.71 -3.11 12.24
C ARG A 150 -0.58 -2.45 13.61
N PRO A 151 -1.32 -1.40 13.90
CA PRO A 151 -1.35 -0.80 15.24
C PRO A 151 -2.20 -1.64 16.19
N GLU A 152 -1.88 -1.58 17.48
CA GLU A 152 -2.67 -2.26 18.54
C GLU A 152 -3.99 -1.52 18.79
N ASN A 153 -3.95 -0.18 18.76
CA ASN A 153 -5.08 0.70 19.07
C ASN A 153 -5.66 1.36 17.82
N ASP A 154 -5.98 0.56 16.81
CA ASP A 154 -6.58 1.07 15.57
C ASP A 154 -8.08 1.36 15.77
N LEU A 155 -8.43 2.66 15.80
CA LEU A 155 -9.81 3.11 15.91
C LEU A 155 -10.50 3.26 14.54
N VAL A 156 -9.76 3.08 13.44
CA VAL A 156 -10.28 3.21 12.07
C VAL A 156 -10.57 1.84 11.47
N VAL A 157 -9.62 0.91 11.61
CA VAL A 157 -9.76 -0.45 11.07
C VAL A 157 -9.81 -1.45 12.21
N ASN A 158 -10.99 -1.96 12.49
CA ASN A 158 -11.13 -3.01 13.51
C ASN A 158 -10.28 -4.24 13.11
N SER A 159 -9.57 -4.82 14.09
CA SER A 159 -8.65 -5.94 13.86
C SER A 159 -9.28 -7.13 13.14
N ASN A 160 -10.57 -7.40 13.39
CA ASN A 160 -11.30 -8.51 12.77
C ASN A 160 -11.57 -8.32 11.27
N VAL A 161 -11.47 -7.08 10.74
CA VAL A 161 -11.64 -6.79 9.30
C VAL A 161 -10.64 -7.59 8.46
N ASN A 162 -9.41 -7.69 8.93
CA ASN A 162 -8.31 -8.25 8.16
C ASN A 162 -8.02 -9.74 8.45
N GLU A 163 -8.59 -10.32 9.52
CA GLU A 163 -8.21 -11.66 10.00
C GLU A 163 -8.49 -12.77 8.97
N ALA A 164 -9.60 -12.69 8.24
CA ALA A 164 -9.91 -13.71 7.23
C ALA A 164 -8.90 -13.69 6.08
N PHE A 165 -8.44 -12.51 5.68
CA PHE A 165 -7.40 -12.35 4.66
C PHE A 165 -6.05 -12.87 5.17
N ILE A 166 -5.65 -12.44 6.37
CA ILE A 166 -4.38 -12.85 7.00
C ILE A 166 -4.29 -14.38 7.14
N ASN A 167 -5.39 -15.02 7.53
CA ASN A 167 -5.44 -16.47 7.70
C ASN A 167 -5.47 -17.24 6.37
N ARG A 168 -5.92 -16.60 5.28
CA ARG A 168 -6.04 -17.22 3.96
C ARG A 168 -4.76 -17.13 3.13
N PHE A 169 -4.03 -16.04 3.27
CA PHE A 169 -2.88 -15.72 2.43
C PHE A 169 -1.57 -15.69 3.23
N LEU A 170 -0.45 -15.70 2.53
CA LEU A 170 0.88 -15.70 3.13
C LEU A 170 1.20 -14.31 3.71
N CYS A 171 0.87 -14.09 4.98
CA CYS A 171 1.06 -12.82 5.67
C CYS A 171 1.99 -12.96 6.90
N ASN A 172 2.96 -12.08 6.98
CA ASN A 172 3.86 -11.89 8.13
C ASN A 172 3.39 -10.66 8.90
N VAL A 173 2.75 -10.85 10.06
CA VAL A 173 2.11 -9.75 10.81
C VAL A 173 2.94 -9.35 12.01
N VAL A 174 3.17 -8.06 12.15
CA VAL A 174 3.72 -7.41 13.35
C VAL A 174 2.71 -6.42 13.90
N THR A 175 2.40 -6.50 15.19
CA THR A 175 1.53 -5.54 15.89
C THR A 175 2.39 -4.54 16.64
N LEU A 176 2.23 -3.26 16.33
CA LEU A 176 2.89 -2.17 17.05
C LEU A 176 2.11 -1.87 18.33
N LYS A 177 2.72 -2.17 19.45
CA LYS A 177 2.15 -1.89 20.77
C LYS A 177 1.93 -0.38 20.96
N ASN A 178 0.76 0.00 21.47
CA ASN A 178 0.30 1.38 21.61
C ASN A 178 0.30 2.17 20.29
N GLY A 179 0.37 1.51 19.13
CA GLY A 179 0.26 2.15 17.82
C GLY A 179 -1.18 2.60 17.55
N GLU A 180 -1.32 3.68 16.81
CA GLU A 180 -2.56 4.23 16.29
C GLU A 180 -2.61 4.09 14.77
N HIS A 181 -3.78 4.23 14.16
CA HIS A 181 -3.94 4.03 12.70
C HIS A 181 -2.93 4.85 11.87
N TRP A 182 -2.76 6.11 12.22
CA TRP A 182 -1.75 6.98 11.64
C TRP A 182 -0.53 7.02 12.54
N PHE A 183 0.57 6.44 12.11
CA PHE A 183 1.84 6.52 12.83
C PHE A 183 2.40 7.95 12.69
N HIS A 184 2.31 8.74 13.77
CA HIS A 184 2.65 10.16 13.75
C HIS A 184 3.56 10.60 14.91
N THR A 185 3.64 9.82 15.99
CA THR A 185 4.59 10.15 17.05
C THR A 185 6.02 9.74 16.67
N PRO A 186 7.05 10.40 17.22
CA PRO A 186 8.44 10.03 16.95
C PRO A 186 8.73 8.56 17.23
N GLU A 187 8.16 7.99 18.28
CA GLU A 187 8.33 6.59 18.70
C GLU A 187 7.67 5.63 17.71
N GLN A 188 6.45 5.95 17.25
CA GLN A 188 5.73 5.17 16.24
C GLN A 188 6.47 5.21 14.89
N MET A 189 6.92 6.39 14.48
CA MET A 189 7.70 6.56 13.24
C MET A 189 9.05 5.85 13.30
N LEU A 190 9.71 5.83 14.45
CA LEU A 190 10.95 5.06 14.64
C LEU A 190 10.68 3.55 14.54
N SER A 191 9.56 3.09 15.10
CA SER A 191 9.16 1.68 15.07
C SER A 191 8.79 1.24 13.65
N LEU A 192 8.06 2.07 12.90
CA LEU A 192 7.76 1.88 11.49
C LEU A 192 9.06 1.73 10.69
N ARG A 193 9.98 2.66 10.86
CA ARG A 193 11.27 2.63 10.16
C ARG A 193 12.06 1.35 10.46
N LYS A 194 12.17 0.94 11.72
CA LYS A 194 12.85 -0.30 12.12
C LYS A 194 12.21 -1.53 11.51
N TRP A 195 10.88 -1.55 11.43
CA TRP A 195 10.15 -2.63 10.80
C TRP A 195 10.43 -2.68 9.29
N GLU A 196 10.37 -1.55 8.59
CA GLU A 196 10.71 -1.44 7.16
C GLU A 196 12.15 -1.91 6.90
N GLU A 197 13.12 -1.44 7.68
CA GLU A 197 14.52 -1.89 7.61
C GLU A 197 14.65 -3.41 7.82
N SER A 198 13.91 -3.98 8.77
CA SER A 198 13.95 -5.42 9.06
C SER A 198 13.37 -6.28 7.94
N VAL A 199 12.35 -5.79 7.24
CA VAL A 199 11.73 -6.50 6.11
C VAL A 199 12.59 -6.39 4.85
N LEU A 200 13.21 -5.25 4.62
CA LEU A 200 14.05 -5.04 3.43
C LEU A 200 15.40 -5.79 3.48
N ASN A 201 15.85 -6.17 4.65
CA ASN A 201 17.10 -6.94 4.86
C ASN A 201 16.86 -8.47 4.91
N LYS A 202 15.64 -8.94 4.70
CA LYS A 202 15.32 -10.36 4.50
C LYS A 202 15.44 -10.75 3.03
#